data_d60d03ceecb2781138b5c2649dd59feb
#
_entry.id   d60d03ceecb2781138b5c2649dd59feb
#
_cell.length_a   1.000
_cell.length_b   1.000
_cell.length_c   1.000
_cell.angle_alpha   90.00
_cell.angle_beta   90.00
_cell.angle_gamma   90.00
#
_symmetry.space_group_name_H-M   'P 1'
#
loop_
_entity.id
_entity.type
_entity.pdbx_description
1 polymer ?
#
loop_
_entity_poly.entity_id
_entity_poly.type
_entity_poly.pdbx_seq_one_letter_code
_entity_poly.pdbx_strand_id
1 'polypeptide(L)'
;MTDIAGLIKGASEGAGLGNAFLSHIAAVDGIYHLVRAFESKEIVHVDDTIDPVRDMETIQNELCAKDLAVLDGVIDKEKERIRKEKGKSRGAEVTLPESFQEAYDMCLKLLQSNTPIQTCTDFTAGHVDCIREWGLITTKPVIYVVNLSQKQFIRKASKWLPKIKEWVETHGGGQIIPISAEFEQNLFDLKDDPDQQKGKL
;
A
#
# COMPACT_ATOMS: atom_id res chain seq x y z
N MET A 1 1.78 -1.94 15.61
CA MET A 1 1.61 -0.95 14.51
C MET A 1 2.92 -0.20 14.36
N THR A 2 3.48 -0.12 13.17
CA THR A 2 4.72 0.61 12.88
C THR A 2 4.34 1.85 12.10
N ASP A 3 4.70 3.04 12.63
CA ASP A 3 4.55 4.29 11.91
C ASP A 3 5.67 4.42 10.87
N ILE A 4 5.31 4.87 9.68
CA ILE A 4 6.23 4.95 8.54
C ILE A 4 6.15 6.38 8.00
N ALA A 5 7.30 7.02 7.79
CA ALA A 5 7.37 8.35 7.18
C ALA A 5 6.61 8.36 5.83
N GLY A 6 5.89 9.45 5.54
CA GLY A 6 5.07 9.54 4.33
C GLY A 6 5.87 9.27 3.06
N LEU A 7 5.26 8.59 2.10
CA LEU A 7 5.84 8.38 0.78
C LEU A 7 5.97 9.71 0.04
N ILE A 8 7.17 9.93 -0.49
CA ILE A 8 7.46 11.03 -1.41
C ILE A 8 7.54 10.43 -2.81
N LYS A 9 6.96 11.09 -3.80
CA LYS A 9 7.03 10.73 -5.21
C LYS A 9 8.50 10.49 -5.63
N GLY A 10 8.79 9.37 -6.30
CA GLY A 10 10.14 8.97 -6.68
C GLY A 10 10.90 8.20 -5.58
N ALA A 11 10.21 7.72 -4.55
CA ALA A 11 10.82 6.94 -3.48
C ALA A 11 11.40 5.59 -3.96
N SER A 12 10.87 5.04 -5.07
CA SER A 12 11.35 3.82 -5.71
C SER A 12 12.68 4.00 -6.44
N GLU A 13 12.98 5.22 -6.92
CA GLU A 13 14.15 5.49 -7.76
C GLU A 13 15.37 6.00 -6.99
N GLY A 14 15.23 6.41 -5.75
CA GLY A 14 16.31 7.14 -5.10
C GLY A 14 16.54 6.91 -3.62
N ALA A 15 17.73 7.03 -3.32
CA ALA A 15 18.47 7.40 -2.11
C ALA A 15 17.75 7.26 -0.74
N GLY A 16 18.12 6.24 -0.01
CA GLY A 16 18.11 6.20 1.47
C GLY A 16 16.74 6.08 2.13
N LEU A 17 15.94 7.10 2.15
CA LEU A 17 14.65 7.15 2.86
C LEU A 17 13.57 6.26 2.22
N GLY A 18 13.47 6.24 0.89
CA GLY A 18 12.50 5.41 0.17
C GLY A 18 12.73 3.91 0.34
N ASN A 19 13.99 3.46 0.32
CA ASN A 19 14.32 2.05 0.51
C ASN A 19 14.09 1.58 1.96
N ALA A 20 14.35 2.41 2.96
CA ALA A 20 14.04 2.10 4.36
C ALA A 20 12.51 2.00 4.58
N PHE A 21 11.74 2.93 4.02
CA PHE A 21 10.28 2.92 4.03
C PHE A 21 9.72 1.61 3.45
N LEU A 22 10.16 1.24 2.27
CA LEU A 22 9.67 0.04 1.57
C LEU A 22 10.09 -1.26 2.29
N SER A 23 11.24 -1.27 2.96
CA SER A 23 11.67 -2.39 3.81
C SER A 23 10.77 -2.56 5.04
N HIS A 24 10.31 -1.45 5.63
CA HIS A 24 9.37 -1.51 6.75
C HIS A 24 7.99 -2.06 6.33
N ILE A 25 7.49 -1.64 5.14
CA ILE A 25 6.24 -2.20 4.61
C ILE A 25 6.38 -3.69 4.29
N ALA A 26 7.51 -4.13 3.78
CA ALA A 26 7.75 -5.54 3.51
C ALA A 26 7.63 -6.44 4.75
N ALA A 27 7.92 -5.90 5.94
CA ALA A 27 7.94 -6.64 7.20
C ALA A 27 6.59 -6.75 7.93
N VAL A 28 5.52 -6.11 7.43
CA VAL A 28 4.18 -6.12 8.07
C VAL A 28 3.19 -6.99 7.29
N ASP A 29 2.11 -7.42 7.95
CA ASP A 29 1.09 -8.31 7.36
C ASP A 29 -0.03 -7.55 6.64
N GLY A 30 -0.18 -6.24 6.88
CA GLY A 30 -1.20 -5.40 6.27
C GLY A 30 -0.87 -3.92 6.40
N ILE A 31 -1.57 -3.09 5.63
CA ILE A 31 -1.27 -1.67 5.47
C ILE A 31 -2.50 -0.84 5.84
N TYR A 32 -2.32 0.16 6.72
CA TYR A 32 -3.25 1.26 6.88
C TYR A 32 -2.79 2.41 5.99
N HIS A 33 -3.53 2.66 4.92
CA HIS A 33 -3.26 3.78 4.02
C HIS A 33 -4.01 5.02 4.53
N LEU A 34 -3.30 5.92 5.20
CA LEU A 34 -3.86 7.17 5.69
C LEU A 34 -4.00 8.18 4.56
N VAL A 35 -5.25 8.55 4.26
CA VAL A 35 -5.62 9.45 3.17
C VAL A 35 -6.09 10.79 3.73
N ARG A 36 -5.46 11.89 3.32
CA ARG A 36 -5.87 13.24 3.69
C ARG A 36 -6.98 13.74 2.77
N ALA A 37 -8.18 13.98 3.31
CA ALA A 37 -9.34 14.45 2.55
C ALA A 37 -9.93 15.78 3.08
N PHE A 38 -9.10 16.60 3.76
CA PHE A 38 -9.48 17.89 4.31
C PHE A 38 -8.52 19.00 3.87
N GLU A 39 -9.04 20.21 3.72
CA GLU A 39 -8.27 21.40 3.39
C GLU A 39 -7.79 22.08 4.69
N SER A 40 -6.53 22.46 4.75
CA SER A 40 -5.96 23.26 5.83
C SER A 40 -4.93 24.22 5.24
N LYS A 41 -4.99 25.48 5.67
CA LYS A 41 -4.00 26.50 5.28
C LYS A 41 -2.67 26.38 6.04
N GLU A 42 -2.71 25.67 7.17
CA GLU A 42 -1.55 25.51 8.06
C GLU A 42 -0.67 24.32 7.68
N ILE A 43 -1.23 23.35 6.94
CA ILE A 43 -0.54 22.14 6.55
C ILE A 43 -0.25 22.20 5.06
N VAL A 44 1.02 22.41 4.72
CA VAL A 44 1.49 22.43 3.33
C VAL A 44 1.32 21.03 2.71
N HIS A 45 0.82 20.97 1.48
CA HIS A 45 0.77 19.78 0.66
C HIS A 45 1.93 19.77 -0.33
N VAL A 46 2.51 18.62 -0.62
CA VAL A 46 3.67 18.50 -1.53
C VAL A 46 3.34 19.04 -2.94
N ASP A 47 2.10 18.88 -3.39
CA ASP A 47 1.63 19.30 -4.73
C ASP A 47 0.73 20.54 -4.70
N ASP A 48 0.82 21.38 -3.67
CA ASP A 48 0.03 22.63 -3.47
C ASP A 48 -1.50 22.48 -3.51
N THR A 49 -2.02 21.35 -3.96
CA THR A 49 -3.45 21.07 -4.06
C THR A 49 -3.79 19.73 -3.42
N ILE A 50 -4.93 19.67 -2.72
CA ILE A 50 -5.41 18.44 -2.12
C ILE A 50 -6.21 17.66 -3.15
N ASP A 51 -5.71 16.51 -3.53
CA ASP A 51 -6.40 15.52 -4.33
C ASP A 51 -6.10 14.11 -3.81
N PRO A 52 -6.95 13.59 -2.93
CA PRO A 52 -6.75 12.27 -2.32
C PRO A 52 -6.65 11.14 -3.34
N VAL A 53 -7.37 11.23 -4.46
CA VAL A 53 -7.37 10.18 -5.49
C VAL A 53 -6.02 10.14 -6.21
N ARG A 54 -5.51 11.30 -6.63
CA ARG A 54 -4.17 11.42 -7.22
C ARG A 54 -3.09 10.90 -6.26
N ASP A 55 -3.21 11.24 -4.97
CA ASP A 55 -2.24 10.83 -3.97
C ASP A 55 -2.25 9.30 -3.76
N MET A 56 -3.44 8.68 -3.73
CA MET A 56 -3.61 7.23 -3.66
C MET A 56 -3.03 6.52 -4.90
N GLU A 57 -3.27 7.06 -6.08
CA GLU A 57 -2.73 6.55 -7.34
C GLU A 57 -1.20 6.63 -7.37
N THR A 58 -0.63 7.74 -6.93
CA THR A 58 0.82 7.92 -6.82
C THR A 58 1.45 6.86 -5.92
N ILE A 59 0.87 6.62 -4.75
CA ILE A 59 1.35 5.60 -3.81
C ILE A 59 1.24 4.19 -4.41
N GLN A 60 0.12 3.87 -5.05
CA GLN A 60 -0.04 2.57 -5.70
C GLN A 60 1.03 2.33 -6.78
N ASN A 61 1.29 3.34 -7.62
CA ASN A 61 2.31 3.25 -8.65
C ASN A 61 3.71 3.01 -8.06
N GLU A 62 4.06 3.69 -6.97
CA GLU A 62 5.35 3.48 -6.28
C GLU A 62 5.47 2.07 -5.68
N LEU A 63 4.38 1.52 -5.10
CA LEU A 63 4.37 0.16 -4.57
C LEU A 63 4.52 -0.88 -5.69
N CYS A 64 3.82 -0.71 -6.81
CA CYS A 64 3.93 -1.59 -7.98
C CYS A 64 5.33 -1.52 -8.60
N ALA A 65 5.91 -0.34 -8.73
CA ALA A 65 7.28 -0.17 -9.24
C ALA A 65 8.31 -0.86 -8.35
N LYS A 66 8.12 -0.82 -7.03
CA LYS A 66 8.99 -1.54 -6.09
C LYS A 66 8.88 -3.04 -6.24
N ASP A 67 7.67 -3.57 -6.36
CA ASP A 67 7.47 -5.00 -6.54
C ASP A 67 8.04 -5.48 -7.90
N LEU A 68 7.96 -4.67 -8.95
CA LEU A 68 8.65 -4.95 -10.23
C LEU A 68 10.16 -5.10 -10.01
N ALA A 69 10.78 -4.19 -9.27
CA ALA A 69 12.21 -4.28 -8.97
C ALA A 69 12.57 -5.53 -8.13
N VAL A 70 11.66 -6.01 -7.29
CA VAL A 70 11.83 -7.30 -6.57
C VAL A 70 11.74 -8.46 -7.55
N LEU A 71 10.77 -8.45 -8.47
CA LEU A 71 10.58 -9.52 -9.46
C LEU A 71 11.78 -9.70 -10.38
N ASP A 72 12.51 -8.65 -10.74
CA ASP A 72 13.69 -8.72 -11.59
C ASP A 72 14.75 -9.73 -11.08
N GLY A 73 14.82 -9.94 -9.77
CA GLY A 73 15.77 -10.88 -9.16
C GLY A 73 15.21 -12.26 -8.83
N VAL A 74 13.88 -12.47 -8.95
CA VAL A 74 13.19 -13.69 -8.46
C VAL A 74 13.59 -14.92 -9.29
N ILE A 75 13.62 -14.80 -10.62
CA ILE A 75 13.98 -15.90 -11.51
C ILE A 75 15.42 -16.38 -11.26
N ASP A 76 16.35 -15.46 -11.10
CA ASP A 76 17.76 -15.81 -10.90
C ASP A 76 17.99 -16.49 -9.54
N LYS A 77 17.32 -16.01 -8.50
CA LYS A 77 17.33 -16.62 -7.17
C LYS A 77 16.79 -18.05 -7.21
N GLU A 78 15.68 -18.28 -7.89
CA GLU A 78 15.08 -19.60 -7.99
C GLU A 78 15.94 -20.57 -8.81
N LYS A 79 16.49 -20.13 -9.93
CA LYS A 79 17.47 -20.94 -10.70
C LYS A 79 18.67 -21.33 -9.86
N GLU A 80 19.20 -20.41 -9.07
CA GLU A 80 20.32 -20.67 -8.17
C GLU A 80 19.94 -21.65 -7.06
N ARG A 81 18.74 -21.53 -6.47
CA ARG A 81 18.20 -22.48 -5.49
C ARG A 81 18.15 -23.90 -6.05
N ILE A 82 17.53 -24.06 -7.22
CA ILE A 82 17.40 -25.37 -7.87
C ILE A 82 18.78 -25.97 -8.25
N ARG A 83 19.75 -25.14 -8.67
CA ARG A 83 21.13 -25.61 -8.94
C ARG A 83 21.77 -26.21 -7.70
N LYS A 84 21.66 -25.51 -6.57
CA LYS A 84 22.19 -25.95 -5.28
C LYS A 84 21.54 -27.26 -4.82
N GLU A 85 20.23 -27.35 -4.87
CA GLU A 85 19.47 -28.54 -4.47
C GLU A 85 19.81 -29.77 -5.32
N LYS A 86 19.98 -29.58 -6.63
CA LYS A 86 20.27 -30.67 -7.58
C LYS A 86 21.77 -30.95 -7.75
N GLY A 87 22.64 -30.31 -7.00
CA GLY A 87 24.11 -30.46 -7.12
C GLY A 87 24.66 -30.12 -8.50
N LYS A 88 23.98 -29.24 -9.25
CA LYS A 88 24.40 -28.83 -10.60
C LYS A 88 25.48 -27.75 -10.55
N SER A 89 26.42 -27.81 -11.50
CA SER A 89 27.48 -26.81 -11.66
C SER A 89 26.88 -25.42 -11.97
N ARG A 90 27.61 -24.38 -11.56
CA ARG A 90 27.29 -22.98 -11.87
C ARG A 90 27.18 -22.80 -13.38
N GLY A 91 26.05 -22.30 -13.89
CA GLY A 91 25.81 -22.14 -15.34
C GLY A 91 25.09 -23.30 -16.03
N ALA A 92 24.83 -24.43 -15.33
CA ALA A 92 23.99 -25.48 -15.88
C ALA A 92 22.55 -24.98 -16.11
N GLU A 93 21.94 -25.41 -17.21
CA GLU A 93 20.56 -25.07 -17.55
C GLU A 93 19.59 -25.65 -16.51
N VAL A 94 18.66 -24.80 -16.07
CA VAL A 94 17.65 -25.13 -15.07
C VAL A 94 16.28 -24.78 -15.60
N THR A 95 15.40 -25.76 -15.65
CA THR A 95 13.98 -25.56 -15.94
C THR A 95 13.27 -25.17 -14.67
N LEU A 96 12.54 -24.05 -14.70
CA LEU A 96 11.70 -23.60 -13.60
C LEU A 96 10.42 -24.47 -13.55
N PRO A 97 9.82 -24.66 -12.37
CA PRO A 97 8.48 -25.25 -12.26
C PRO A 97 7.45 -24.43 -13.03
N GLU A 98 6.50 -25.10 -13.66
CA GLU A 98 5.44 -24.43 -14.46
C GLU A 98 4.64 -23.44 -13.61
N SER A 99 4.20 -23.86 -12.41
CA SER A 99 3.48 -22.98 -11.48
C SER A 99 4.27 -21.73 -11.06
N PHE A 100 5.60 -21.84 -10.97
CA PHE A 100 6.47 -20.69 -10.68
C PHE A 100 6.49 -19.71 -11.86
N GLN A 101 6.66 -20.23 -13.09
CA GLN A 101 6.70 -19.40 -14.29
C GLN A 101 5.36 -18.69 -14.53
N GLU A 102 4.25 -19.42 -14.40
CA GLU A 102 2.90 -18.85 -14.51
C GLU A 102 2.65 -17.76 -13.46
N ALA A 103 2.99 -18.02 -12.19
CA ALA A 103 2.86 -17.02 -11.12
C ALA A 103 3.69 -15.76 -11.41
N TYR A 104 4.93 -15.94 -11.90
CA TYR A 104 5.81 -14.83 -12.26
C TYR A 104 5.22 -13.99 -13.40
N ASP A 105 4.78 -14.62 -14.49
CA ASP A 105 4.23 -13.94 -15.65
C ASP A 105 2.93 -13.18 -15.32
N MET A 106 2.07 -13.78 -14.47
CA MET A 106 0.86 -13.13 -13.96
C MET A 106 1.19 -11.90 -13.11
N CYS A 107 2.11 -12.02 -12.14
CA CYS A 107 2.53 -10.91 -11.32
C CYS A 107 3.18 -9.79 -12.15
N LEU A 108 4.06 -10.14 -13.08
CA LEU A 108 4.72 -9.18 -13.97
C LEU A 108 3.69 -8.37 -14.78
N LYS A 109 2.71 -9.04 -15.37
CA LYS A 109 1.65 -8.39 -16.15
C LYS A 109 0.81 -7.44 -15.30
N LEU A 110 0.42 -7.84 -14.09
CA LEU A 110 -0.35 -7.00 -13.17
C LEU A 110 0.43 -5.74 -12.79
N LEU A 111 1.66 -5.91 -12.34
CA LEU A 111 2.50 -4.80 -11.88
C LEU A 111 2.87 -3.83 -13.02
N GLN A 112 3.10 -4.31 -14.24
CA GLN A 112 3.32 -3.48 -15.42
C GLN A 112 2.11 -2.62 -15.79
N SER A 113 0.91 -3.06 -15.41
CA SER A 113 -0.34 -2.29 -15.55
C SER A 113 -0.70 -1.50 -14.30
N ASN A 114 0.25 -1.30 -13.37
CA ASN A 114 0.03 -0.65 -12.06
C ASN A 114 -1.13 -1.24 -11.26
N THR A 115 -1.36 -2.53 -11.41
CA THR A 115 -2.42 -3.27 -10.71
C THR A 115 -1.82 -4.05 -9.54
N PRO A 116 -2.26 -3.83 -8.29
CA PRO A 116 -1.78 -4.59 -7.13
C PRO A 116 -2.07 -6.08 -7.26
N ILE A 117 -1.13 -6.93 -6.86
CA ILE A 117 -1.26 -8.39 -7.00
C ILE A 117 -2.46 -8.95 -6.21
N GLN A 118 -2.77 -8.37 -5.04
CA GLN A 118 -3.92 -8.77 -4.22
C GLN A 118 -5.28 -8.68 -4.95
N THR A 119 -5.36 -7.95 -6.06
CA THR A 119 -6.62 -7.78 -6.82
C THR A 119 -6.94 -8.97 -7.70
N CYS A 120 -5.97 -9.82 -7.98
CA CYS A 120 -6.13 -10.98 -8.84
C CYS A 120 -6.70 -12.18 -8.06
N THR A 121 -7.80 -12.73 -8.57
CA THR A 121 -8.49 -13.90 -7.98
C THR A 121 -8.14 -15.22 -8.68
N ASP A 122 -7.36 -15.16 -9.76
CA ASP A 122 -7.11 -16.31 -10.63
C ASP A 122 -5.87 -17.12 -10.21
N PHE A 123 -5.23 -16.75 -9.11
CA PHE A 123 -4.10 -17.48 -8.57
C PHE A 123 -4.51 -18.85 -8.00
N THR A 124 -3.82 -19.90 -8.42
CA THR A 124 -3.93 -21.25 -7.83
C THR A 124 -3.17 -21.30 -6.50
N ALA A 125 -3.41 -22.34 -5.69
CA ALA A 125 -2.66 -22.56 -4.46
C ALA A 125 -1.13 -22.62 -4.70
N GLY A 126 -0.71 -23.28 -5.79
CA GLY A 126 0.71 -23.34 -6.17
C GLY A 126 1.31 -21.97 -6.52
N HIS A 127 0.53 -21.10 -7.17
CA HIS A 127 0.96 -19.72 -7.44
C HIS A 127 1.13 -18.91 -6.14
N VAL A 128 0.16 -19.05 -5.22
CA VAL A 128 0.20 -18.34 -3.92
C VAL A 128 1.41 -18.77 -3.10
N ASP A 129 1.76 -20.07 -3.09
CA ASP A 129 2.94 -20.55 -2.37
C ASP A 129 4.23 -19.93 -2.92
N CYS A 130 4.37 -19.84 -4.24
CA CYS A 130 5.51 -19.17 -4.87
C CYS A 130 5.54 -17.67 -4.52
N ILE A 131 4.43 -16.95 -4.71
CA ILE A 131 4.33 -15.50 -4.50
C ILE A 131 4.64 -15.12 -3.04
N ARG A 132 4.23 -15.94 -2.08
CA ARG A 132 4.50 -15.72 -0.65
C ARG A 132 6.00 -15.63 -0.34
N GLU A 133 6.83 -16.44 -1.01
CA GLU A 133 8.28 -16.45 -0.82
C GLU A 133 8.96 -15.19 -1.39
N TRP A 134 8.32 -14.50 -2.33
CA TRP A 134 8.92 -13.32 -2.98
C TRP A 134 8.84 -12.05 -2.13
N GLY A 135 7.95 -12.02 -1.11
CA GLY A 135 7.82 -10.90 -0.19
C GLY A 135 7.31 -9.61 -0.83
N LEU A 136 6.43 -9.73 -1.83
CA LEU A 136 5.86 -8.61 -2.56
C LEU A 136 4.91 -7.78 -1.68
N ILE A 137 4.99 -6.47 -1.81
CA ILE A 137 4.24 -5.51 -0.99
C ILE A 137 2.77 -5.45 -1.42
N THR A 138 2.51 -5.48 -2.73
CA THR A 138 1.16 -5.35 -3.30
C THR A 138 0.29 -6.60 -3.13
N THR A 139 0.80 -7.64 -2.48
CA THR A 139 0.03 -8.81 -2.03
C THR A 139 -0.68 -8.56 -0.70
N LYS A 140 -0.30 -7.50 0.04
CA LYS A 140 -0.79 -7.24 1.40
C LYS A 140 -2.15 -6.56 1.38
N PRO A 141 -3.07 -6.91 2.31
CA PRO A 141 -4.35 -6.24 2.44
C PRO A 141 -4.15 -4.78 2.84
N VAL A 142 -4.96 -3.90 2.26
CA VAL A 142 -4.96 -2.45 2.53
C VAL A 142 -6.29 -2.02 3.12
N ILE A 143 -6.23 -1.22 4.18
CA ILE A 143 -7.37 -0.51 4.76
C ILE A 143 -7.13 0.99 4.55
N TYR A 144 -8.08 1.66 3.91
CA TYR A 144 -8.00 3.10 3.64
C TYR A 144 -8.61 3.90 4.79
N VAL A 145 -7.75 4.59 5.55
CA VAL A 145 -8.17 5.43 6.66
C VAL A 145 -8.26 6.87 6.17
N VAL A 146 -9.48 7.37 5.95
CA VAL A 146 -9.72 8.68 5.34
C VAL A 146 -9.90 9.74 6.41
N ASN A 147 -8.88 10.60 6.57
CA ASN A 147 -8.89 11.69 7.55
C ASN A 147 -9.64 12.91 6.99
N LEU A 148 -10.75 13.25 7.66
CA LEU A 148 -11.64 14.36 7.35
C LEU A 148 -11.46 15.51 8.36
N SER A 149 -11.88 16.73 8.01
CA SER A 149 -12.04 17.78 9.03
C SER A 149 -13.15 17.40 10.01
N GLN A 150 -13.10 17.91 11.23
CA GLN A 150 -14.13 17.69 12.24
C GLN A 150 -15.53 18.00 11.69
N LYS A 151 -15.69 19.12 10.99
CA LYS A 151 -16.95 19.54 10.37
C LYS A 151 -17.49 18.54 9.35
N GLN A 152 -16.61 18.00 8.49
CA GLN A 152 -17.00 17.01 7.49
C GLN A 152 -17.37 15.68 8.15
N PHE A 153 -16.63 15.27 9.17
CA PHE A 153 -16.85 14.05 9.92
C PHE A 153 -18.21 14.06 10.65
N ILE A 154 -18.51 15.11 11.42
CA ILE A 154 -19.78 15.26 12.13
C ILE A 154 -20.96 15.31 11.16
N ARG A 155 -20.84 16.04 10.04
CA ARG A 155 -21.88 16.14 9.01
C ARG A 155 -22.03 14.87 8.16
N LYS A 156 -21.10 13.91 8.28
CA LYS A 156 -21.01 12.72 7.42
C LYS A 156 -21.01 13.07 5.93
N ALA A 157 -20.39 14.19 5.56
CA ALA A 157 -20.40 14.74 4.22
C ALA A 157 -19.01 15.24 3.80
N SER A 158 -18.48 14.67 2.73
CA SER A 158 -17.24 15.09 2.08
C SER A 158 -17.34 14.91 0.58
N LYS A 159 -16.87 15.89 -0.19
CA LYS A 159 -16.81 15.81 -1.66
C LYS A 159 -15.85 14.70 -2.15
N TRP A 160 -14.94 14.24 -1.28
CA TRP A 160 -13.92 13.28 -1.62
C TRP A 160 -14.33 11.82 -1.35
N LEU A 161 -15.16 11.56 -0.36
CA LEU A 161 -15.56 10.19 -0.01
C LEU A 161 -16.16 9.39 -1.17
N PRO A 162 -17.07 9.94 -2.00
CA PRO A 162 -17.57 9.21 -3.17
C PRO A 162 -16.48 8.87 -4.18
N LYS A 163 -15.56 9.80 -4.45
CA LYS A 163 -14.46 9.61 -5.40
C LYS A 163 -13.44 8.58 -4.89
N ILE A 164 -13.13 8.64 -3.60
CA ILE A 164 -12.24 7.66 -2.94
C ILE A 164 -12.88 6.27 -3.02
N LYS A 165 -14.19 6.17 -2.73
CA LYS A 165 -14.92 4.90 -2.81
C LYS A 165 -14.87 4.32 -4.23
N GLU A 166 -15.19 5.10 -5.24
CA GLU A 166 -15.13 4.69 -6.64
C GLU A 166 -13.73 4.23 -7.02
N TRP A 167 -12.69 4.98 -6.62
CA TRP A 167 -11.31 4.60 -6.89
C TRP A 167 -10.94 3.27 -6.21
N VAL A 168 -11.28 3.09 -4.92
CA VAL A 168 -11.01 1.85 -4.19
C VAL A 168 -11.71 0.65 -4.84
N GLU A 169 -13.00 0.80 -5.22
CA GLU A 169 -13.78 -0.27 -5.86
C GLU A 169 -13.20 -0.69 -7.22
N THR A 170 -12.61 0.26 -7.97
CA THR A 170 -12.01 -0.02 -9.28
C THR A 170 -10.56 -0.50 -9.20
N HIS A 171 -9.90 -0.36 -8.03
CA HIS A 171 -8.49 -0.70 -7.82
C HIS A 171 -8.27 -1.86 -6.83
N GLY A 172 -9.18 -2.82 -6.83
CA GLY A 172 -9.06 -4.05 -6.05
C GLY A 172 -9.85 -4.09 -4.75
N GLY A 173 -10.64 -3.07 -4.48
CA GLY A 173 -11.46 -3.01 -3.28
C GLY A 173 -10.65 -2.71 -2.02
N GLY A 174 -11.30 -2.88 -0.87
CA GLY A 174 -10.70 -2.63 0.44
C GLY A 174 -11.68 -1.90 1.36
N GLN A 175 -11.41 -1.96 2.65
CA GLN A 175 -12.23 -1.28 3.64
C GLN A 175 -11.86 0.20 3.71
N ILE A 176 -12.87 1.08 3.72
CA ILE A 176 -12.72 2.52 3.91
C ILE A 176 -13.23 2.88 5.30
N ILE A 177 -12.36 3.51 6.11
CA ILE A 177 -12.69 3.96 7.46
C ILE A 177 -12.52 5.49 7.51
N PRO A 178 -13.62 6.27 7.50
CA PRO A 178 -13.55 7.70 7.74
C PRO A 178 -13.22 7.99 9.20
N ILE A 179 -12.27 8.89 9.42
CA ILE A 179 -11.87 9.39 10.74
C ILE A 179 -11.78 10.92 10.72
N SER A 180 -11.65 11.52 11.89
CA SER A 180 -11.17 12.91 12.03
C SER A 180 -10.22 12.99 13.21
N ALA A 181 -8.93 13.13 12.91
CA ALA A 181 -7.90 13.30 13.93
C ALA A 181 -8.16 14.56 14.79
N GLU A 182 -8.66 15.64 14.18
CA GLU A 182 -9.06 16.87 14.87
C GLU A 182 -10.18 16.60 15.87
N PHE A 183 -11.19 15.83 15.49
CA PHE A 183 -12.30 15.48 16.38
C PHE A 183 -11.85 14.59 17.55
N GLU A 184 -11.04 13.58 17.27
CA GLU A 184 -10.48 12.69 18.30
C GLU A 184 -9.58 13.45 19.29
N GLN A 185 -8.75 14.38 18.80
CA GLN A 185 -7.92 15.23 19.65
C GLN A 185 -8.78 16.10 20.56
N ASN A 186 -9.81 16.76 20.01
CA ASN A 186 -10.73 17.57 20.80
C ASN A 186 -11.48 16.76 21.87
N LEU A 187 -11.86 15.51 21.55
CA LEU A 187 -12.47 14.62 22.55
C LEU A 187 -11.49 14.21 23.65
N PHE A 188 -10.23 13.97 23.28
CA PHE A 188 -9.19 13.63 24.24
C PHE A 188 -8.95 14.77 25.22
N ASP A 189 -8.81 16.00 24.70
CA ASP A 189 -8.59 17.21 25.52
C ASP A 189 -9.76 17.51 26.45
N LEU A 190 -11.01 17.16 26.06
CA LEU A 190 -12.19 17.31 26.88
C LEU A 190 -12.30 16.28 28.04
N LYS A 191 -11.61 15.13 27.95
CA LYS A 191 -11.65 14.14 29.04
C LYS A 191 -11.01 14.63 30.32
N ASP A 192 -10.06 15.56 30.20
CA ASP A 192 -9.33 16.11 31.32
C ASP A 192 -9.99 17.36 31.93
N ASP A 193 -11.09 17.87 31.32
CA ASP A 193 -11.86 19.03 31.78
C ASP A 193 -13.36 18.73 31.88
N PRO A 194 -13.84 18.21 33.02
CA PRO A 194 -15.24 17.78 33.22
C PRO A 194 -16.26 18.91 33.11
N ASP A 195 -15.87 20.19 33.29
CA ASP A 195 -16.78 21.33 33.19
C ASP A 195 -17.06 21.77 31.74
N GLN A 196 -16.17 21.47 30.79
CA GLN A 196 -16.36 21.73 29.36
C GLN A 196 -17.15 20.64 28.61
N GLN A 197 -17.35 19.47 29.22
CA GLN A 197 -18.10 18.36 28.60
C GLN A 197 -19.58 18.69 28.37
N LYS A 198 -20.17 19.63 29.11
CA LYS A 198 -21.60 19.96 29.07
C LYS A 198 -22.01 20.96 27.98
N GLY A 199 -21.07 21.56 27.26
CA GLY A 199 -21.36 22.69 26.36
C GLY A 199 -20.99 22.54 24.90
N LYS A 200 -20.35 21.41 24.47
CA LYS A 200 -19.79 21.27 23.11
C LYS A 200 -20.23 20.01 22.33
N LEU A 201 -21.24 19.30 22.82
CA LEU A 201 -21.90 18.22 22.06
C LEU A 201 -23.08 18.73 21.26
#